data_8a11c364a1a783df85693e518de7d32e
#
_entry.id   8a11c364a1a783df85693e518de7d32e
#
_cell.length_a   1.000
_cell.length_b   1.000
_cell.length_c   1.000
_cell.angle_alpha   90.00
_cell.angle_beta   90.00
_cell.angle_gamma   90.00
#
_symmetry.space_group_name_H-M   'P 1'
#
loop_
_entity.id
_entity.type
_entity.pdbx_description
1 polymer ?
#
loop_
_entity_poly.entity_id
_entity_poly.type
_entity_poly.pdbx_seq_one_letter_code
_entity_poly.pdbx_strand_id
1 'polypeptide(L)'
;MRTLASIVTAALLLSSCGNSNNTSVESVIADGDLEAIKAKREDLSSRQKDLTEEIRLLDSVVDIMDSNKKLPLVSTLEVHTKKFNHFLELQGNVNTKQNVLIYPEMQGTLYRVYVTEGTYVRKGKLLGLIDDGGASSQLDQFKAQAELAKTTYERQKRLWEQKIGSEIQYLQAKTNYEAIKNQVAQAQSQLGKSTIRAPFSGFIDEIFQDQGTVVSPQNGQPVFRIVNLKNMYVEVDVPEKYLGDITPGKEVKV
;
A
#
# COMPACT_ATOMS: atom_id res chain seq x y z
N MET A 1 96.90 -61.91 -52.06
CA MET A 1 96.64 -62.43 -50.82
C MET A 1 95.67 -61.58 -49.95
N ARG A 2 95.10 -60.59 -50.33
CA ARG A 2 94.20 -59.70 -49.56
C ARG A 2 93.23 -59.05 -50.54
N THR A 3 92.16 -59.68 -50.92
CA THR A 3 91.10 -58.95 -51.66
C THR A 3 89.84 -59.80 -51.97
N LEU A 4 89.67 -60.96 -51.38
CA LEU A 4 88.54 -61.83 -51.69
C LEU A 4 87.55 -62.07 -50.50
N ALA A 5 87.73 -61.37 -49.37
CA ALA A 5 86.92 -61.60 -48.16
C ALA A 5 85.85 -60.47 -47.92
N SER A 6 85.72 -59.45 -48.81
CA SER A 6 84.85 -58.28 -48.57
C SER A 6 83.51 -58.21 -49.34
N ILE A 7 83.17 -59.26 -50.14
CA ILE A 7 82.00 -59.23 -51.02
C ILE A 7 80.79 -60.07 -50.50
N VAL A 8 81.04 -60.97 -49.51
CA VAL A 8 79.95 -61.86 -49.00
C VAL A 8 79.17 -61.29 -47.81
N THR A 9 79.63 -60.21 -47.17
CA THR A 9 78.94 -59.63 -46.00
C THR A 9 77.94 -58.51 -46.31
N ALA A 10 77.72 -58.10 -47.59
CA ALA A 10 76.81 -57.02 -47.98
C ALA A 10 75.42 -57.47 -48.45
N ALA A 11 75.10 -58.79 -48.47
CA ALA A 11 73.86 -59.30 -49.05
C ALA A 11 72.79 -59.79 -48.02
N LEU A 12 72.96 -59.57 -46.71
CA LEU A 12 72.07 -60.15 -45.70
C LEU A 12 71.40 -59.12 -44.81
N LEU A 13 71.27 -57.83 -45.20
CA LEU A 13 70.58 -56.77 -44.40
C LEU A 13 69.42 -56.10 -45.13
N LEU A 14 68.78 -56.75 -46.10
CA LEU A 14 67.62 -56.19 -46.82
C LEU A 14 66.33 -57.01 -46.69
N SER A 15 66.08 -57.67 -45.58
CA SER A 15 64.79 -58.33 -45.33
C SER A 15 64.20 -57.97 -43.97
N SER A 16 63.94 -56.69 -43.76
CA SER A 16 63.03 -56.24 -42.71
C SER A 16 62.23 -55.05 -43.21
N CYS A 17 61.40 -55.26 -44.22
CA CYS A 17 60.23 -54.42 -44.48
C CYS A 17 59.04 -55.10 -43.81
N GLY A 18 58.74 -54.70 -42.59
CA GLY A 18 57.48 -55.00 -41.93
C GLY A 18 56.33 -54.55 -42.80
N ASN A 19 55.48 -55.47 -43.16
CA ASN A 19 54.25 -55.26 -43.90
C ASN A 19 53.24 -54.44 -43.07
N SER A 20 53.37 -53.14 -43.09
CA SER A 20 52.29 -52.29 -42.66
C SER A 20 51.33 -52.09 -43.84
N ASN A 21 50.25 -52.85 -43.87
CA ASN A 21 49.08 -52.58 -44.72
C ASN A 21 48.51 -51.24 -44.41
N ASN A 22 49.22 -50.17 -44.77
CA ASN A 22 48.75 -48.82 -44.60
C ASN A 22 48.03 -48.41 -45.91
N THR A 23 46.89 -49.10 -46.18
CA THR A 23 45.96 -48.61 -47.20
C THR A 23 45.53 -47.21 -46.84
N SER A 24 45.74 -46.26 -47.76
CA SER A 24 45.40 -44.89 -47.52
C SER A 24 43.86 -44.78 -47.38
N VAL A 25 43.41 -43.79 -46.62
CA VAL A 25 41.96 -43.58 -46.42
C VAL A 25 41.26 -43.37 -47.75
N GLU A 26 41.93 -42.69 -48.69
CA GLU A 26 41.42 -42.42 -50.04
C GLU A 26 41.18 -43.68 -50.84
N SER A 27 42.10 -44.65 -50.72
CA SER A 27 41.98 -45.93 -51.45
C SER A 27 40.84 -46.78 -50.93
N VAL A 28 40.62 -46.81 -49.60
CA VAL A 28 39.51 -47.56 -49.00
C VAL A 28 38.17 -46.92 -49.35
N ILE A 29 38.12 -45.58 -49.48
CA ILE A 29 36.93 -44.88 -49.96
C ILE A 29 36.67 -45.12 -51.45
N ALA A 30 37.71 -45.15 -52.28
CA ALA A 30 37.61 -45.40 -53.73
C ALA A 30 37.08 -46.81 -54.06
N ASP A 31 37.42 -47.81 -53.26
CA ASP A 31 36.92 -49.19 -53.41
C ASP A 31 35.44 -49.35 -53.08
N GLY A 32 34.82 -48.37 -52.34
CA GLY A 32 33.38 -48.31 -52.06
C GLY A 32 32.82 -49.40 -51.15
N ASP A 33 33.72 -50.26 -50.57
CA ASP A 33 33.27 -51.31 -49.64
C ASP A 33 32.98 -50.76 -48.25
N LEU A 34 31.70 -50.80 -47.86
CA LEU A 34 31.24 -50.28 -46.59
C LEU A 34 31.90 -50.97 -45.38
N GLU A 35 32.16 -52.23 -45.44
CA GLU A 35 32.75 -52.96 -44.31
C GLU A 35 34.25 -52.60 -44.17
N ALA A 36 34.99 -52.44 -45.26
CA ALA A 36 36.36 -51.95 -45.24
C ALA A 36 36.44 -50.48 -44.72
N ILE A 37 35.50 -49.61 -45.09
CA ILE A 37 35.42 -48.25 -44.60
C ILE A 37 35.17 -48.23 -43.08
N LYS A 38 34.21 -49.03 -42.58
CA LYS A 38 33.95 -49.18 -41.16
C LYS A 38 35.17 -49.69 -40.39
N ALA A 39 35.80 -50.73 -40.83
CA ALA A 39 37.01 -51.27 -40.20
C ALA A 39 38.17 -50.26 -40.16
N LYS A 40 38.37 -49.48 -41.23
CA LYS A 40 39.38 -48.41 -41.25
C LYS A 40 39.06 -47.27 -40.30
N ARG A 41 37.75 -46.89 -40.20
CA ARG A 41 37.31 -45.90 -39.25
C ARG A 41 37.53 -46.33 -37.79
N GLU A 42 37.28 -47.62 -37.49
CA GLU A 42 37.49 -48.21 -36.17
C GLU A 42 38.94 -48.23 -35.77
N ASP A 43 39.83 -48.66 -36.70
CA ASP A 43 41.29 -48.63 -36.54
C ASP A 43 41.80 -47.21 -36.26
N LEU A 44 41.37 -46.23 -37.04
CA LEU A 44 41.71 -44.79 -36.82
C LEU A 44 41.16 -44.23 -35.49
N SER A 45 39.96 -44.62 -35.10
CA SER A 45 39.41 -44.25 -33.85
C SER A 45 40.13 -44.82 -32.64
N SER A 46 40.60 -46.09 -32.76
CA SER A 46 41.43 -46.73 -31.74
C SER A 46 42.78 -46.00 -31.60
N ARG A 47 43.47 -45.77 -32.74
CA ARG A 47 44.71 -44.99 -32.72
C ARG A 47 44.60 -43.60 -32.19
N GLN A 48 43.41 -42.90 -32.46
CA GLN A 48 43.16 -41.60 -31.91
C GLN A 48 43.08 -41.68 -30.39
N LYS A 49 42.41 -42.70 -29.83
CA LYS A 49 42.30 -42.88 -28.37
C LYS A 49 43.69 -43.13 -27.76
N ASP A 50 44.51 -44.01 -28.39
CA ASP A 50 45.87 -44.35 -27.92
C ASP A 50 46.73 -43.06 -27.91
N LEU A 51 46.73 -42.31 -29.03
CA LEU A 51 47.44 -41.03 -29.12
C LEU A 51 46.98 -40.01 -28.11
N THR A 52 45.69 -39.95 -27.84
CA THR A 52 45.15 -39.04 -26.84
C THR A 52 45.63 -39.39 -25.43
N GLU A 53 45.72 -40.69 -25.12
CA GLU A 53 46.23 -41.13 -23.83
C GLU A 53 47.79 -40.91 -23.73
N GLU A 54 48.53 -41.12 -24.81
CA GLU A 54 49.95 -40.77 -24.84
C GLU A 54 50.22 -39.27 -24.66
N ILE A 55 49.38 -38.41 -25.31
CA ILE A 55 49.41 -36.94 -25.11
C ILE A 55 49.10 -36.59 -23.65
N ARG A 56 48.13 -37.23 -23.09
CA ARG A 56 47.72 -36.98 -21.67
C ARG A 56 48.88 -37.34 -20.70
N LEU A 57 49.57 -38.43 -20.96
CA LEU A 57 50.76 -38.84 -20.18
C LEU A 57 51.91 -37.85 -20.35
N LEU A 58 52.16 -37.39 -21.57
CA LEU A 58 53.18 -36.38 -21.84
C LEU A 58 52.83 -35.05 -21.19
N ASP A 59 51.56 -34.59 -21.31
CA ASP A 59 51.07 -33.36 -20.67
C ASP A 59 51.29 -33.45 -19.17
N SER A 60 50.97 -34.59 -18.54
CA SER A 60 51.18 -34.77 -17.10
C SER A 60 52.61 -34.60 -16.65
N VAL A 61 53.59 -35.11 -17.49
CA VAL A 61 55.01 -34.96 -17.22
C VAL A 61 55.50 -33.54 -17.50
N VAL A 62 55.03 -32.91 -18.58
CA VAL A 62 55.29 -31.49 -18.89
C VAL A 62 54.78 -30.59 -17.76
N ASP A 63 53.56 -30.84 -17.24
CA ASP A 63 53.01 -30.09 -16.14
C ASP A 63 53.83 -30.13 -14.85
N ILE A 64 54.55 -31.26 -14.63
CA ILE A 64 55.44 -31.42 -13.46
C ILE A 64 56.81 -30.77 -13.72
N MET A 65 57.32 -30.85 -14.95
CA MET A 65 58.66 -30.41 -15.29
C MET A 65 58.72 -28.93 -15.71
N ASP A 66 57.62 -28.35 -16.17
CA ASP A 66 57.58 -26.94 -16.59
C ASP A 66 57.45 -26.00 -15.40
N SER A 67 58.61 -25.57 -14.89
CA SER A 67 58.72 -24.58 -13.82
C SER A 67 58.25 -23.17 -14.25
N ASN A 68 58.01 -22.96 -15.56
CA ASN A 68 57.62 -21.65 -16.11
C ASN A 68 56.11 -21.54 -16.42
N LYS A 69 55.32 -22.44 -15.89
CA LYS A 69 53.87 -22.40 -16.11
C LYS A 69 53.30 -21.06 -15.63
N LYS A 70 52.84 -20.25 -16.58
CA LYS A 70 52.13 -19.01 -16.27
C LYS A 70 50.77 -19.36 -15.66
N LEU A 71 50.71 -19.39 -14.33
CA LEU A 71 49.44 -19.55 -13.62
C LEU A 71 48.54 -18.35 -13.91
N PRO A 72 47.27 -18.57 -14.18
CA PRO A 72 46.34 -17.44 -14.35
C PRO A 72 46.30 -16.61 -13.07
N LEU A 73 46.38 -15.29 -13.24
CA LEU A 73 46.25 -14.37 -12.12
C LEU A 73 44.80 -14.43 -11.64
N VAL A 74 44.59 -14.86 -10.41
CA VAL A 74 43.28 -14.90 -9.77
C VAL A 74 43.26 -13.88 -8.66
N SER A 75 42.19 -13.10 -8.61
CA SER A 75 41.89 -12.23 -7.46
C SER A 75 40.88 -12.91 -6.56
N THR A 76 41.13 -12.94 -5.27
CA THR A 76 40.18 -13.41 -4.27
C THR A 76 39.41 -12.23 -3.71
N LEU A 77 38.11 -12.36 -3.65
CA LEU A 77 37.22 -11.41 -2.93
C LEU A 77 36.81 -12.07 -1.62
N GLU A 78 37.08 -11.39 -0.52
CA GLU A 78 36.62 -11.83 0.78
C GLU A 78 35.08 -11.55 0.89
N VAL A 79 34.32 -12.61 1.03
CA VAL A 79 32.85 -12.53 1.12
C VAL A 79 32.46 -12.39 2.58
N HIS A 80 31.91 -11.24 2.91
CA HIS A 80 31.33 -10.99 4.24
C HIS A 80 29.82 -11.16 4.18
N THR A 81 29.27 -11.82 5.18
CA THR A 81 27.79 -11.87 5.37
C THR A 81 27.29 -10.50 5.79
N LYS A 82 26.41 -9.90 4.99
CA LYS A 82 25.74 -8.64 5.30
C LYS A 82 24.25 -8.89 5.47
N LYS A 83 23.67 -8.35 6.54
CA LYS A 83 22.22 -8.41 6.72
C LYS A 83 21.55 -7.61 5.60
N PHE A 84 20.82 -8.28 4.76
CA PHE A 84 20.02 -7.66 3.71
C PHE A 84 18.60 -7.45 4.21
N ASN A 85 18.16 -6.20 4.24
CA ASN A 85 16.78 -5.88 4.57
C ASN A 85 16.00 -5.82 3.25
N HIS A 86 15.01 -6.69 3.13
CA HIS A 86 14.06 -6.66 2.03
C HIS A 86 12.87 -5.80 2.44
N PHE A 87 12.58 -4.77 1.66
CA PHE A 87 11.43 -3.89 1.85
C PHE A 87 10.39 -4.19 0.78
N LEU A 88 9.15 -4.23 1.18
CA LEU A 88 8.01 -4.25 0.30
C LEU A 88 7.48 -2.83 0.20
N GLU A 89 7.58 -2.23 -0.99
CA GLU A 89 7.02 -0.92 -1.28
C GLU A 89 5.62 -1.10 -1.85
N LEU A 90 4.64 -0.47 -1.20
CA LEU A 90 3.25 -0.51 -1.61
C LEU A 90 2.69 0.90 -1.62
N GLN A 91 1.77 1.15 -2.53
CA GLN A 91 1.02 2.39 -2.57
C GLN A 91 -0.14 2.31 -1.58
N GLY A 92 -0.31 3.36 -0.77
CA GLY A 92 -1.37 3.44 0.22
C GLY A 92 -2.11 4.77 0.15
N ASN A 93 -3.35 4.76 0.63
CA ASN A 93 -4.18 5.94 0.77
C ASN A 93 -4.15 6.42 2.22
N VAL A 94 -3.87 7.71 2.42
CA VAL A 94 -3.92 8.34 3.74
C VAL A 94 -5.36 8.71 4.04
N ASN A 95 -5.91 8.12 5.08
CA ASN A 95 -7.27 8.33 5.53
C ASN A 95 -7.31 8.86 6.97
N THR A 96 -8.43 9.45 7.36
CA THR A 96 -8.69 9.87 8.74
C THR A 96 -9.98 9.26 9.27
N LYS A 97 -9.99 8.90 10.56
CA LYS A 97 -11.18 8.33 11.23
C LYS A 97 -12.31 9.34 11.38
N GLN A 98 -12.02 10.62 11.29
CA GLN A 98 -12.98 11.71 11.43
C GLN A 98 -12.98 12.57 10.17
N ASN A 99 -13.68 12.09 9.15
CA ASN A 99 -14.03 12.81 7.94
C ASN A 99 -15.55 12.77 7.82
N VAL A 100 -16.22 13.91 8.10
CA VAL A 100 -17.67 13.98 8.22
C VAL A 100 -18.23 15.07 7.33
N LEU A 101 -19.27 14.71 6.58
CA LEU A 101 -20.11 15.64 5.84
C LEU A 101 -21.18 16.20 6.78
N ILE A 102 -21.33 17.52 6.81
CA ILE A 102 -22.31 18.21 7.63
C ILE A 102 -23.48 18.60 6.74
N TYR A 103 -24.65 18.10 7.11
CA TYR A 103 -25.90 18.35 6.41
C TYR A 103 -26.73 19.41 7.16
N PRO A 104 -27.60 20.16 6.45
CA PRO A 104 -28.53 21.07 7.10
C PRO A 104 -29.57 20.26 7.87
N GLU A 105 -29.97 20.73 9.05
CA GLU A 105 -31.02 20.10 9.87
C GLU A 105 -32.41 20.66 9.60
N MET A 106 -32.49 21.77 8.86
CA MET A 106 -33.75 22.40 8.42
C MET A 106 -33.62 22.91 6.99
N GLN A 107 -34.77 23.12 6.35
CA GLN A 107 -34.86 23.79 5.07
C GLN A 107 -34.85 25.31 5.25
N GLY A 108 -34.06 25.99 4.40
CA GLY A 108 -34.02 27.46 4.35
C GLY A 108 -32.89 27.95 3.48
N THR A 109 -32.77 29.26 3.32
CA THR A 109 -31.65 29.88 2.60
C THR A 109 -30.44 29.98 3.52
N LEU A 110 -29.27 29.59 3.05
CA LEU A 110 -28.00 29.75 3.76
C LEU A 110 -27.65 31.24 3.85
N TYR A 111 -28.06 31.86 4.96
CA TYR A 111 -27.97 33.31 5.14
C TYR A 111 -26.53 33.80 5.24
N ARG A 112 -25.67 33.08 5.97
CA ARG A 112 -24.24 33.43 6.12
C ARG A 112 -23.37 32.22 6.37
N VAL A 113 -22.18 32.23 5.73
CA VAL A 113 -21.08 31.31 5.98
C VAL A 113 -20.01 32.09 6.75
N TYR A 114 -19.50 31.50 7.85
CA TYR A 114 -18.54 32.15 8.77
C TYR A 114 -17.13 31.55 8.68
N VAL A 115 -16.91 30.61 7.79
CA VAL A 115 -15.66 29.89 7.63
C VAL A 115 -15.25 29.83 6.17
N THR A 116 -13.97 29.60 5.94
CA THR A 116 -13.39 29.35 4.61
C THR A 116 -12.71 27.99 4.62
N GLU A 117 -12.51 27.42 3.45
CA GLU A 117 -11.74 26.19 3.28
C GLU A 117 -10.32 26.33 3.85
N GLY A 118 -9.80 25.25 4.40
CA GLY A 118 -8.51 25.22 5.08
C GLY A 118 -8.50 25.80 6.50
N THR A 119 -9.62 26.39 6.97
CA THR A 119 -9.70 27.01 8.31
C THR A 119 -9.85 25.94 9.40
N TYR A 120 -9.02 26.05 10.45
CA TYR A 120 -9.20 25.24 11.66
C TYR A 120 -10.34 25.74 12.51
N VAL A 121 -11.23 24.84 12.89
CA VAL A 121 -12.38 25.13 13.76
C VAL A 121 -12.40 24.22 14.98
N ARG A 122 -12.87 24.77 16.12
CA ARG A 122 -13.09 23.99 17.35
C ARG A 122 -14.51 23.44 17.38
N LYS A 123 -14.71 22.32 18.09
CA LYS A 123 -16.05 21.76 18.35
C LYS A 123 -17.01 22.85 18.83
N GLY A 124 -18.21 22.91 18.25
CA GLY A 124 -19.25 23.88 18.56
C GLY A 124 -19.12 25.23 17.84
N LYS A 125 -18.04 25.49 17.11
CA LYS A 125 -17.87 26.71 16.31
C LYS A 125 -19.01 26.83 15.29
N LEU A 126 -19.60 27.99 15.19
CA LEU A 126 -20.61 28.32 14.17
C LEU A 126 -19.93 28.36 12.79
N LEU A 127 -20.43 27.55 11.88
CA LEU A 127 -19.97 27.43 10.51
C LEU A 127 -20.83 28.19 9.53
N GLY A 128 -22.17 28.05 9.70
CA GLY A 128 -23.15 28.71 8.85
C GLY A 128 -24.44 28.97 9.60
N LEU A 129 -25.20 29.89 9.06
CA LEU A 129 -26.56 30.29 9.55
C LEU A 129 -27.53 30.14 8.40
N ILE A 130 -28.58 29.37 8.64
CA ILE A 130 -29.75 29.24 7.75
C ILE A 130 -30.79 30.26 8.20
N ASP A 131 -31.50 30.86 7.26
CA ASP A 131 -32.65 31.71 7.54
C ASP A 131 -33.67 30.90 8.34
N ASP A 132 -34.03 31.43 9.51
CA ASP A 132 -34.89 30.75 10.48
C ASP A 132 -36.39 30.83 10.14
N GLY A 133 -36.74 31.53 9.04
CA GLY A 133 -38.15 31.70 8.62
C GLY A 133 -39.07 32.29 9.69
N GLY A 134 -38.51 33.09 10.64
CA GLY A 134 -39.23 33.69 11.71
C GLY A 134 -39.34 32.89 13.01
N ALA A 135 -38.60 31.76 13.11
CA ALA A 135 -38.56 30.93 14.33
C ALA A 135 -38.02 31.70 15.55
N SER A 136 -37.12 32.66 15.35
CA SER A 136 -36.64 33.56 16.41
C SER A 136 -37.76 34.43 17.00
N SER A 137 -38.58 35.02 16.15
CA SER A 137 -39.74 35.82 16.58
C SER A 137 -40.78 34.97 17.33
N GLN A 138 -41.01 33.73 16.87
CA GLN A 138 -41.89 32.79 17.55
C GLN A 138 -41.37 32.40 18.94
N LEU A 139 -40.08 32.15 19.04
CA LEU A 139 -39.42 31.86 20.31
C LEU A 139 -39.60 33.02 21.30
N ASP A 140 -39.40 34.25 20.84
CA ASP A 140 -39.54 35.43 21.70
C ASP A 140 -41.00 35.65 22.16
N GLN A 141 -42.01 35.36 21.32
CA GLN A 141 -43.40 35.31 21.70
C GLN A 141 -43.65 34.28 22.81
N PHE A 142 -43.17 33.06 22.67
CA PHE A 142 -43.32 32.02 23.70
C PHE A 142 -42.58 32.38 24.99
N LYS A 143 -41.39 32.99 24.93
CA LYS A 143 -40.72 33.50 26.13
C LYS A 143 -41.52 34.55 26.89
N ALA A 144 -42.13 35.49 26.17
CA ALA A 144 -42.99 36.48 26.81
C ALA A 144 -44.20 35.84 27.50
N GLN A 145 -44.85 34.86 26.86
CA GLN A 145 -45.94 34.08 27.45
C GLN A 145 -45.46 33.26 28.66
N ALA A 146 -44.29 32.67 28.60
CA ALA A 146 -43.70 31.89 29.70
C ALA A 146 -43.44 32.78 30.93
N GLU A 147 -42.95 34.00 30.73
CA GLU A 147 -42.67 34.94 31.83
C GLU A 147 -43.99 35.37 32.54
N LEU A 148 -45.05 35.63 31.77
CA LEU A 148 -46.37 35.91 32.33
C LEU A 148 -46.90 34.71 33.13
N ALA A 149 -46.83 33.50 32.55
CA ALA A 149 -47.28 32.27 33.20
C ALA A 149 -46.49 31.98 34.48
N LYS A 150 -45.15 32.18 34.42
CA LYS A 150 -44.23 32.05 35.56
C LYS A 150 -44.62 33.00 36.70
N THR A 151 -44.83 34.28 36.39
CA THR A 151 -45.24 35.29 37.38
C THR A 151 -46.56 34.90 38.03
N THR A 152 -47.54 34.43 37.26
CA THR A 152 -48.84 33.94 37.76
C THR A 152 -48.69 32.72 38.66
N TYR A 153 -47.88 31.72 38.22
CA TYR A 153 -47.58 30.54 38.99
C TYR A 153 -46.90 30.90 40.33
N GLU A 154 -45.86 31.74 40.32
CA GLU A 154 -45.13 32.13 41.53
C GLU A 154 -46.03 32.90 42.50
N ARG A 155 -47.00 33.71 42.00
CA ARG A 155 -47.97 34.38 42.80
C ARG A 155 -48.96 33.39 43.47
N GLN A 156 -49.52 32.45 42.69
CA GLN A 156 -50.44 31.44 43.23
C GLN A 156 -49.69 30.47 44.19
N LYS A 157 -48.48 30.18 43.94
CA LYS A 157 -47.60 29.34 44.81
C LYS A 157 -47.48 30.04 46.19
N ARG A 158 -47.09 31.32 46.22
CA ARG A 158 -46.97 32.07 47.50
C ARG A 158 -48.28 32.13 48.27
N LEU A 159 -49.44 32.38 47.61
CA LEU A 159 -50.77 32.39 48.23
C LEU A 159 -51.11 31.00 48.81
N TRP A 160 -50.85 29.95 48.09
CA TRP A 160 -51.01 28.54 48.54
C TRP A 160 -50.19 28.24 49.77
N GLU A 161 -48.87 28.55 49.72
CA GLU A 161 -47.94 28.35 50.83
C GLU A 161 -48.39 29.10 52.11
N GLN A 162 -49.04 30.29 51.97
CA GLN A 162 -49.57 31.04 53.03
C GLN A 162 -50.99 30.55 53.47
N LYS A 163 -51.50 29.47 52.86
CA LYS A 163 -52.86 28.94 53.10
C LYS A 163 -54.04 29.92 52.80
N ILE A 164 -53.81 30.89 51.89
CA ILE A 164 -54.82 31.91 51.50
C ILE A 164 -55.45 31.53 50.15
N GLY A 165 -54.82 30.75 49.31
CA GLY A 165 -55.25 30.43 47.95
C GLY A 165 -55.90 29.05 47.80
N SER A 166 -56.51 28.82 46.61
CA SER A 166 -57.07 27.52 46.23
C SER A 166 -55.99 26.65 45.65
N GLU A 167 -55.92 25.35 46.09
CA GLU A 167 -55.01 24.35 45.51
C GLU A 167 -55.23 24.19 44.01
N ILE A 168 -56.47 24.19 43.57
CA ILE A 168 -56.81 24.05 42.15
C ILE A 168 -56.19 25.18 41.31
N GLN A 169 -56.30 26.47 41.83
CA GLN A 169 -55.70 27.62 41.14
C GLN A 169 -54.17 27.53 41.08
N TYR A 170 -53.52 27.07 42.15
CA TYR A 170 -52.08 26.80 42.17
C TYR A 170 -51.71 25.75 41.15
N LEU A 171 -52.42 24.59 41.12
CA LEU A 171 -52.13 23.50 40.17
C LEU A 171 -52.40 23.94 38.74
N GLN A 172 -53.48 24.69 38.46
CA GLN A 172 -53.73 25.22 37.13
C GLN A 172 -52.59 26.15 36.65
N ALA A 173 -52.15 27.07 37.52
CA ALA A 173 -51.10 28.02 37.21
C ALA A 173 -49.77 27.29 36.96
N LYS A 174 -49.51 26.29 37.80
CA LYS A 174 -48.31 25.41 37.64
C LYS A 174 -48.33 24.68 36.30
N THR A 175 -49.41 23.98 35.99
CA THR A 175 -49.55 23.22 34.76
C THR A 175 -49.44 24.11 33.52
N ASN A 176 -50.07 25.29 33.55
CA ASN A 176 -49.98 26.26 32.45
C ASN A 176 -48.53 26.76 32.25
N TYR A 177 -47.81 27.10 33.33
CA TYR A 177 -46.40 27.48 33.23
C TYR A 177 -45.53 26.38 32.67
N GLU A 178 -45.69 25.13 33.14
CA GLU A 178 -44.95 23.98 32.63
C GLU A 178 -45.24 23.73 31.13
N ALA A 179 -46.48 23.84 30.70
CA ALA A 179 -46.88 23.69 29.30
C ALA A 179 -46.17 24.72 28.40
N ILE A 180 -46.22 26.00 28.78
CA ILE A 180 -45.62 27.08 27.99
C ILE A 180 -44.07 26.98 28.04
N LYS A 181 -43.48 26.59 29.18
CA LYS A 181 -42.05 26.33 29.30
C LYS A 181 -41.60 25.25 28.32
N ASN A 182 -42.39 24.19 28.14
CA ASN A 182 -42.09 23.13 27.16
C ASN A 182 -42.21 23.65 25.71
N GLN A 183 -43.16 24.56 25.43
CA GLN A 183 -43.27 25.23 24.12
C GLN A 183 -42.02 26.09 23.83
N VAL A 184 -41.49 26.83 24.82
CA VAL A 184 -40.24 27.58 24.69
C VAL A 184 -39.09 26.65 24.36
N ALA A 185 -38.96 25.51 25.07
CA ALA A 185 -37.89 24.54 24.82
C ALA A 185 -37.99 23.95 23.41
N GLN A 186 -39.20 23.65 22.94
CA GLN A 186 -39.42 23.15 21.58
C GLN A 186 -39.05 24.20 20.52
N ALA A 187 -39.50 25.46 20.68
CA ALA A 187 -39.16 26.54 19.76
C ALA A 187 -37.65 26.83 19.74
N GLN A 188 -37.00 26.77 20.90
CA GLN A 188 -35.54 26.92 21.00
C GLN A 188 -34.78 25.81 20.31
N SER A 189 -35.23 24.57 20.42
CA SER A 189 -34.68 23.43 19.69
C SER A 189 -34.84 23.61 18.19
N GLN A 190 -36.01 24.07 17.74
CA GLN A 190 -36.24 24.33 16.32
C GLN A 190 -35.34 25.45 15.78
N LEU A 191 -35.20 26.55 16.52
CA LEU A 191 -34.28 27.63 16.17
C LEU A 191 -32.83 27.15 16.17
N GLY A 192 -32.46 26.20 17.06
CA GLY A 192 -31.13 25.60 17.09
C GLY A 192 -30.71 24.94 15.76
N LYS A 193 -31.69 24.40 15.02
CA LYS A 193 -31.46 23.76 13.72
C LYS A 193 -31.11 24.74 12.60
N SER A 194 -31.37 26.04 12.77
CA SER A 194 -30.93 27.06 11.80
C SER A 194 -29.42 27.31 11.85
N THR A 195 -28.75 26.87 12.93
CA THR A 195 -27.30 27.06 13.09
C THR A 195 -26.52 25.81 12.78
N ILE A 196 -25.63 25.87 11.79
CA ILE A 196 -24.74 24.78 11.46
C ILE A 196 -23.46 24.94 12.29
N ARG A 197 -23.13 23.93 13.10
CA ARG A 197 -21.95 23.94 14.00
C ARG A 197 -21.04 22.75 13.78
N ALA A 198 -19.75 22.94 14.09
CA ALA A 198 -18.74 21.89 14.01
C ALA A 198 -18.99 20.79 15.07
N PRO A 199 -19.18 19.51 14.69
CA PRO A 199 -19.40 18.40 15.64
C PRO A 199 -18.14 18.04 16.42
N PHE A 200 -16.97 18.30 15.87
CA PHE A 200 -15.65 18.09 16.48
C PHE A 200 -14.66 19.16 16.00
N SER A 201 -13.47 19.16 16.57
CA SER A 201 -12.40 20.10 16.17
C SER A 201 -11.60 19.54 15.00
N GLY A 202 -11.45 20.31 13.93
CA GLY A 202 -10.79 19.91 12.70
C GLY A 202 -10.62 21.06 11.73
N PHE A 203 -10.30 20.73 10.48
CA PHE A 203 -10.20 21.68 9.39
C PHE A 203 -11.44 21.58 8.49
N ILE A 204 -11.89 22.71 7.99
CA ILE A 204 -12.89 22.73 6.91
C ILE A 204 -12.17 22.35 5.63
N ASP A 205 -12.55 21.19 5.08
CA ASP A 205 -11.95 20.66 3.86
C ASP A 205 -12.59 21.28 2.63
N GLU A 206 -13.94 21.27 2.59
CA GLU A 206 -14.71 21.74 1.44
C GLU A 206 -16.03 22.39 1.88
N ILE A 207 -16.44 23.41 1.15
CA ILE A 207 -17.72 24.11 1.29
C ILE A 207 -18.53 23.81 0.03
N PHE A 208 -19.58 22.98 0.15
CA PHE A 208 -20.40 22.54 -0.98
C PHE A 208 -21.48 23.53 -1.37
N GLN A 209 -21.88 24.41 -0.46
CA GLN A 209 -23.01 25.35 -0.66
C GLN A 209 -22.58 26.77 -0.35
N ASP A 210 -22.84 27.65 -1.29
CA ASP A 210 -22.54 29.07 -1.15
C ASP A 210 -23.63 29.83 -0.36
N GLN A 211 -23.24 30.96 0.19
CA GLN A 211 -24.18 31.89 0.81
C GLN A 211 -25.27 32.31 -0.19
N GLY A 212 -26.54 32.26 0.21
CA GLY A 212 -27.70 32.53 -0.63
C GLY A 212 -28.32 31.29 -1.27
N THR A 213 -27.70 30.12 -1.17
CA THR A 213 -28.24 28.85 -1.68
C THR A 213 -29.36 28.35 -0.74
N VAL A 214 -30.41 27.77 -1.33
CA VAL A 214 -31.48 27.09 -0.56
C VAL A 214 -30.99 25.67 -0.23
N VAL A 215 -30.88 25.38 1.05
CA VAL A 215 -30.48 24.08 1.57
C VAL A 215 -31.65 23.34 2.19
N SER A 216 -31.64 22.01 2.13
CA SER A 216 -32.70 21.17 2.69
C SER A 216 -32.17 19.79 3.06
N PRO A 217 -32.61 19.20 4.20
CA PRO A 217 -32.28 17.83 4.55
C PRO A 217 -32.72 16.79 3.51
N GLN A 218 -33.83 17.06 2.81
CA GLN A 218 -34.39 16.15 1.81
C GLN A 218 -33.55 16.05 0.54
N ASN A 219 -32.75 17.06 0.21
CA ASN A 219 -31.92 17.06 -0.99
C ASN A 219 -30.69 16.18 -0.86
N GLY A 220 -30.36 15.70 0.36
CA GLY A 220 -29.18 14.86 0.60
C GLY A 220 -27.84 15.53 0.28
N GLN A 221 -27.84 16.87 0.13
CA GLN A 221 -26.62 17.63 -0.20
C GLN A 221 -25.96 18.13 1.09
N PRO A 222 -24.66 17.85 1.29
CA PRO A 222 -23.92 18.40 2.42
C PRO A 222 -23.67 19.89 2.22
N VAL A 223 -23.44 20.61 3.33
CA VAL A 223 -23.04 22.03 3.30
C VAL A 223 -21.53 22.16 3.51
N PHE A 224 -20.96 21.40 4.43
CA PHE A 224 -19.54 21.44 4.77
C PHE A 224 -18.97 20.02 4.88
N ARG A 225 -17.66 19.90 4.60
CA ARG A 225 -16.83 18.76 4.99
C ARG A 225 -15.86 19.19 6.07
N ILE A 226 -15.80 18.47 7.18
CA ILE A 226 -14.83 18.69 8.25
C ILE A 226 -13.96 17.46 8.44
N VAL A 227 -12.66 17.66 8.51
CA VAL A 227 -11.67 16.58 8.65
C VAL A 227 -10.79 16.83 9.87
N ASN A 228 -10.46 15.75 10.58
CA ASN A 228 -9.50 15.81 11.69
C ASN A 228 -8.21 15.12 11.27
N LEU A 229 -7.14 15.89 11.08
CA LEU A 229 -5.84 15.40 10.63
C LEU A 229 -4.93 14.89 11.77
N LYS A 230 -5.41 14.87 13.02
CA LYS A 230 -4.58 14.40 14.15
C LYS A 230 -4.46 12.87 14.21
N ASN A 231 -5.49 12.14 13.76
CA ASN A 231 -5.57 10.70 13.82
C ASN A 231 -5.71 10.12 12.42
N MET A 232 -4.63 10.24 11.65
CA MET A 232 -4.55 9.64 10.31
C MET A 232 -4.06 8.21 10.38
N TYR A 233 -4.45 7.42 9.39
CA TYR A 233 -3.95 6.08 9.14
C TYR A 233 -3.73 5.88 7.64
N VAL A 234 -2.86 4.97 7.30
CA VAL A 234 -2.60 4.60 5.91
C VAL A 234 -3.28 3.25 5.66
N GLU A 235 -4.08 3.21 4.62
CA GLU A 235 -4.72 1.98 4.14
C GLU A 235 -4.00 1.53 2.88
N VAL A 236 -3.58 0.27 2.88
CA VAL A 236 -2.75 -0.28 1.81
C VAL A 236 -3.33 -1.62 1.38
N ASP A 237 -3.53 -1.78 0.09
CA ASP A 237 -3.91 -3.06 -0.49
C ASP A 237 -2.68 -3.95 -0.66
N VAL A 238 -2.65 -5.06 0.07
CA VAL A 238 -1.53 -6.00 0.04
C VAL A 238 -1.86 -7.17 -0.87
N PRO A 239 -1.03 -7.44 -1.90
CA PRO A 239 -1.20 -8.63 -2.73
C PRO A 239 -1.10 -9.92 -1.90
N GLU A 240 -1.93 -10.90 -2.21
CA GLU A 240 -2.08 -12.17 -1.47
C GLU A 240 -0.75 -12.88 -1.21
N LYS A 241 0.18 -12.84 -2.17
CA LYS A 241 1.51 -13.46 -2.06
C LYS A 241 2.37 -12.95 -0.88
N TYR A 242 2.04 -11.78 -0.31
CA TYR A 242 2.77 -11.18 0.81
C TYR A 242 2.04 -11.29 2.14
N LEU A 243 0.82 -11.83 2.17
CA LEU A 243 0.02 -11.94 3.40
C LEU A 243 0.71 -12.75 4.50
N GLY A 244 1.51 -13.77 4.13
CA GLY A 244 2.26 -14.58 5.07
C GLY A 244 3.36 -13.82 5.83
N ASP A 245 3.83 -12.71 5.26
CA ASP A 245 4.91 -11.90 5.83
C ASP A 245 4.40 -10.73 6.69
N ILE A 246 3.09 -10.46 6.68
CA ILE A 246 2.49 -9.33 7.38
C ILE A 246 1.87 -9.82 8.69
N THR A 247 2.43 -9.30 9.77
CA THR A 247 1.94 -9.58 11.13
C THR A 247 1.63 -8.29 11.87
N PRO A 248 0.64 -8.30 12.77
CA PRO A 248 0.35 -7.13 13.61
C PRO A 248 1.60 -6.70 14.41
N GLY A 249 1.85 -5.39 14.44
CA GLY A 249 3.00 -4.81 15.15
C GLY A 249 4.29 -4.72 14.33
N LYS A 250 4.26 -5.08 13.05
CA LYS A 250 5.42 -4.91 12.16
C LYS A 250 5.68 -3.43 11.91
N GLU A 251 6.95 -3.05 11.95
CA GLU A 251 7.38 -1.68 11.72
C GLU A 251 7.22 -1.29 10.25
N VAL A 252 6.59 -0.15 10.00
CA VAL A 252 6.32 0.39 8.67
C VAL A 252 6.94 1.78 8.56
N LYS A 253 7.57 2.08 7.44
CA LYS A 253 8.03 3.42 7.10
C LYS A 253 7.03 4.03 6.11
N VAL A 254 6.55 5.24 6.43
CA VAL A 254 5.65 6.04 5.59
C VAL A 254 6.41 7.28 5.13
#